data_bd4591ac350d92de4cd97ca87d1b6041
#
_entry.id   bd4591ac350d92de4cd97ca87d1b6041
#
_cell.length_a   1.000
_cell.length_b   1.000
_cell.length_c   1.000
_cell.angle_alpha   90.00
_cell.angle_beta   90.00
_cell.angle_gamma   90.00
#
_symmetry.space_group_name_H-M   'P 1'
#
loop_
_entity.id
_entity.type
_entity.pdbx_description
1 polymer ?
#
loop_
_entity_poly.entity_id
_entity_poly.type
_entity_poly.pdbx_seq_one_letter_code
_entity_poly.pdbx_strand_id
1 'polypeptide(L)'
;MSDNKTGNGTSRRAFLRGATAAGAGVMTAGAAKAQSADPLITERQDWASYLGTGVDEVPYGMPIEFESNVVRRNVEWLTASPISSINFTPIHALEGTITPQGCAFERHHSGAIEMRKEDYRLMINGLVEKPLVFNYDDIERFPRENHVYFCECAANTGMEWAGAQLNGVQFTHGMIHNMEYTGVPLRTLLQEAGADMSLDKWVYVEGADASSNGRSIPMEKALDDVLVAFKANGEALRMEHGYPVRLIVPGWEGNMWIKWIRRIEVVDRAVESREETSKYTEVYEDGTARKWTWVMDAKSVITSPSPQMPIKHGPGQMVISGLAWSGHGQITRVDVSKDGGITWETARLGKQGDTKALTRFYLDTQWDGAPMLLQARAMDDTGYVQPTKDQLRAERGENGVYHNNCIQTWYVNAEGISENVEVS
;
A
#
# COMPACT_ATOMS: atom_id res chain seq x y z
N MET A 1 22.79 -68.04 2.56
CA MET A 1 23.89 -67.35 1.87
C MET A 1 23.51 -65.91 1.81
N SER A 2 23.90 -65.14 2.83
CA SER A 2 25.04 -64.21 2.98
C SER A 2 24.99 -63.18 1.86
N ASP A 3 24.94 -61.92 2.09
CA ASP A 3 25.77 -61.08 2.97
C ASP A 3 25.21 -59.71 3.22
N ASN A 4 25.49 -59.32 4.37
CA ASN A 4 25.43 -58.03 5.06
C ASN A 4 26.29 -56.94 4.39
N LYS A 5 25.81 -55.71 4.21
CA LYS A 5 26.69 -54.53 4.21
C LYS A 5 26.03 -53.31 4.88
N THR A 6 26.59 -53.02 6.00
CA THR A 6 26.49 -51.83 6.83
C THR A 6 26.84 -50.55 6.06
N GLY A 7 26.00 -49.53 6.13
CA GLY A 7 26.27 -48.16 5.70
C GLY A 7 26.25 -47.20 6.87
N ASN A 8 27.39 -46.59 7.13
CA ASN A 8 27.73 -45.66 8.21
C ASN A 8 26.78 -44.45 8.25
N GLY A 9 26.05 -44.32 9.34
CA GLY A 9 25.38 -43.10 9.72
C GLY A 9 26.36 -42.13 10.40
N THR A 10 26.72 -41.07 9.73
CA THR A 10 27.48 -39.97 10.34
C THR A 10 26.63 -39.21 11.33
N SER A 11 26.97 -39.31 12.60
CA SER A 11 26.32 -38.65 13.71
C SER A 11 26.38 -37.13 13.59
N ARG A 12 25.25 -36.45 13.79
CA ARG A 12 25.08 -34.98 13.85
C ARG A 12 25.99 -34.29 14.91
N ARG A 13 26.72 -35.06 15.73
CA ARG A 13 27.67 -34.53 16.72
C ARG A 13 29.07 -34.23 16.20
N ALA A 14 29.41 -34.64 14.96
CA ALA A 14 30.73 -34.40 14.38
C ALA A 14 30.84 -33.06 13.61
N PHE A 15 29.74 -32.37 13.36
CA PHE A 15 29.74 -31.10 12.59
C PHE A 15 30.08 -29.86 13.43
N LEU A 16 30.12 -29.97 14.75
CA LEU A 16 30.34 -28.84 15.68
C LEU A 16 31.78 -28.69 16.18
N ARG A 17 32.76 -29.42 15.64
CA ARG A 17 34.16 -29.36 16.09
C ARG A 17 35.20 -28.91 15.07
N GLY A 18 34.78 -28.24 13.99
CA GLY A 18 35.71 -27.88 12.92
C GLY A 18 35.57 -26.43 12.40
N ALA A 19 35.54 -25.45 13.29
CA ALA A 19 35.69 -24.05 12.83
C ALA A 19 36.34 -23.21 13.94
N THR A 20 37.62 -23.35 14.12
CA THR A 20 38.44 -22.36 14.83
C THR A 20 39.58 -21.92 13.92
N ALA A 21 39.68 -20.60 13.80
CA ALA A 21 40.79 -19.80 13.28
C ALA A 21 40.61 -19.23 11.87
N ALA A 22 40.13 -17.97 11.82
CA ALA A 22 40.81 -16.85 11.15
C ALA A 22 39.95 -15.57 11.24
N GLY A 23 40.53 -14.49 11.73
CA GLY A 23 40.02 -13.14 11.53
C GLY A 23 39.47 -12.42 12.76
N ALA A 24 40.34 -11.96 13.64
CA ALA A 24 40.00 -10.99 14.67
C ALA A 24 39.73 -9.62 14.05
N GLY A 25 38.46 -9.31 13.80
CA GLY A 25 37.97 -7.98 13.68
C GLY A 25 37.22 -7.64 14.95
N VAL A 26 37.79 -6.79 15.78
CA VAL A 26 37.15 -6.33 17.02
C VAL A 26 36.04 -5.35 16.62
N MET A 27 34.84 -5.87 16.44
CA MET A 27 33.65 -5.06 16.60
C MET A 27 33.34 -5.07 18.11
N THR A 28 33.51 -3.93 18.74
CA THR A 28 32.96 -3.70 20.08
C THR A 28 31.43 -3.61 19.94
N ALA A 29 30.78 -4.76 19.88
CA ALA A 29 29.37 -4.84 20.20
C ALA A 29 29.25 -4.37 21.65
N GLY A 30 28.55 -3.28 21.88
CA GLY A 30 28.20 -2.86 23.23
C GLY A 30 27.59 -4.06 23.93
N ALA A 31 28.26 -4.54 25.00
CA ALA A 31 27.80 -5.67 25.74
C ALA A 31 26.39 -5.37 26.26
N ALA A 32 25.40 -6.02 25.67
CA ALA A 32 24.15 -6.23 26.36
C ALA A 32 24.54 -6.82 27.71
N LYS A 33 24.33 -6.08 28.80
CA LYS A 33 24.54 -6.60 30.13
C LYS A 33 23.76 -7.89 30.18
N ALA A 34 24.46 -9.02 30.40
CA ALA A 34 23.79 -10.27 30.74
C ALA A 34 22.95 -9.94 31.99
N GLN A 35 21.68 -9.76 31.78
CA GLN A 35 20.71 -9.57 32.84
C GLN A 35 20.72 -10.88 33.62
N SER A 36 20.85 -10.80 34.96
CA SER A 36 20.65 -11.96 35.84
C SER A 36 19.43 -12.72 35.32
N ALA A 37 19.58 -14.02 35.17
CA ALA A 37 18.65 -14.95 34.53
C ALA A 37 17.20 -14.49 34.62
N ASP A 38 16.64 -14.08 33.46
CA ASP A 38 15.26 -13.62 33.39
C ASP A 38 14.35 -14.78 33.82
N PRO A 39 13.49 -14.60 34.85
CA PRO A 39 12.55 -15.63 35.28
C PRO A 39 11.65 -16.17 34.16
N LEU A 40 11.31 -15.33 33.16
CA LEU A 40 10.55 -15.77 32.00
C LEU A 40 11.27 -16.79 31.12
N ILE A 41 12.60 -16.88 31.24
CA ILE A 41 13.43 -17.87 30.51
C ILE A 41 13.84 -19.03 31.41
N THR A 42 14.14 -18.76 32.68
CA THR A 42 14.72 -19.75 33.64
C THR A 42 13.68 -20.56 34.37
N GLU A 43 12.49 -19.98 34.57
CA GLU A 43 11.34 -20.64 35.19
C GLU A 43 10.33 -21.08 34.14
N ARG A 44 9.73 -22.25 34.33
CA ARG A 44 8.64 -22.69 33.45
C ARG A 44 7.39 -21.87 33.75
N GLN A 45 6.97 -21.08 32.81
CA GLN A 45 5.80 -20.24 32.93
C GLN A 45 4.50 -21.08 32.97
N ASP A 46 3.46 -20.58 33.62
CA ASP A 46 2.18 -21.28 33.76
C ASP A 46 1.58 -21.66 32.40
N TRP A 47 1.62 -20.77 31.41
CA TRP A 47 1.14 -21.01 30.04
C TRP A 47 1.90 -22.12 29.30
N ALA A 48 3.14 -22.45 29.72
CA ALA A 48 3.95 -23.57 29.21
C ALA A 48 3.74 -24.87 30.02
N SER A 49 2.92 -24.84 31.07
CA SER A 49 2.72 -25.96 32.01
C SER A 49 1.48 -26.79 31.68
N TYR A 50 0.64 -26.36 30.76
CA TYR A 50 -0.54 -27.09 30.31
C TYR A 50 -0.58 -27.15 28.78
N LEU A 51 -1.45 -28.02 28.27
CA LEU A 51 -1.68 -28.12 26.84
C LEU A 51 -2.42 -26.86 26.35
N GLY A 52 -1.97 -26.33 25.21
CA GLY A 52 -2.65 -25.24 24.52
C GLY A 52 -3.96 -25.70 23.87
N THR A 53 -4.61 -24.77 23.16
CA THR A 53 -5.82 -25.03 22.37
C THR A 53 -5.53 -26.05 21.27
N GLY A 54 -6.43 -26.99 21.05
CA GLY A 54 -6.36 -27.93 19.93
C GLY A 54 -6.60 -27.26 18.57
N VAL A 55 -6.44 -28.04 17.51
CA VAL A 55 -6.84 -27.62 16.15
C VAL A 55 -8.36 -27.48 16.12
N ASP A 56 -8.86 -26.35 15.62
CA ASP A 56 -10.27 -26.06 15.53
C ASP A 56 -10.60 -25.36 14.19
N GLU A 57 -11.86 -25.35 13.81
CA GLU A 57 -12.36 -24.61 12.66
C GLU A 57 -12.61 -23.15 13.08
N VAL A 58 -11.78 -22.24 12.58
CA VAL A 58 -11.92 -20.80 12.86
C VAL A 58 -12.15 -20.01 11.58
N PRO A 59 -12.94 -18.91 11.62
CA PRO A 59 -13.08 -18.02 10.48
C PRO A 59 -11.73 -17.43 10.06
N TYR A 60 -11.44 -17.38 8.76
CA TYR A 60 -10.20 -16.79 8.26
C TYR A 60 -10.17 -15.25 8.48
N GLY A 61 -8.98 -14.70 8.53
CA GLY A 61 -8.76 -13.26 8.68
C GLY A 61 -8.89 -12.75 10.12
N MET A 62 -8.90 -13.64 11.10
CA MET A 62 -8.88 -13.28 12.52
C MET A 62 -7.45 -13.29 13.04
N PRO A 63 -6.87 -12.11 13.40
CA PRO A 63 -5.56 -12.05 14.04
C PRO A 63 -5.63 -12.60 15.46
N ILE A 64 -4.46 -12.88 16.05
CA ILE A 64 -4.37 -13.17 17.48
C ILE A 64 -4.95 -12.00 18.29
N GLU A 65 -5.62 -12.30 19.41
CA GLU A 65 -6.28 -11.30 20.26
C GLU A 65 -5.36 -10.16 20.71
N PHE A 66 -4.10 -10.46 20.97
CA PHE A 66 -3.10 -9.46 21.41
C PHE A 66 -2.74 -8.43 20.33
N GLU A 67 -3.07 -8.67 19.06
CA GLU A 67 -2.91 -7.75 17.92
C GLU A 67 -4.25 -7.15 17.45
N SER A 68 -5.30 -7.28 18.25
CA SER A 68 -6.66 -6.78 17.92
C SER A 68 -6.74 -5.25 17.77
N ASN A 69 -5.72 -4.52 18.21
CA ASN A 69 -5.60 -3.06 18.04
C ASN A 69 -5.03 -2.65 16.66
N VAL A 70 -4.48 -3.59 15.87
CA VAL A 70 -3.99 -3.35 14.50
C VAL A 70 -5.19 -3.35 13.56
N VAL A 71 -5.85 -2.22 13.45
CA VAL A 71 -7.11 -2.07 12.71
C VAL A 71 -7.12 -0.78 11.88
N ARG A 72 -7.99 -0.75 10.88
CA ARG A 72 -8.36 0.48 10.19
C ARG A 72 -8.96 1.47 11.20
N ARG A 73 -8.60 2.74 11.07
CA ARG A 73 -9.16 3.80 11.93
C ARG A 73 -9.65 4.95 11.07
N ASN A 74 -10.77 5.54 11.46
CA ASN A 74 -11.24 6.79 10.89
C ASN A 74 -10.81 7.98 11.76
N VAL A 75 -10.99 9.18 11.22
CA VAL A 75 -10.87 10.44 11.95
C VAL A 75 -12.26 11.02 12.05
N GLU A 76 -12.75 11.25 13.26
CA GLU A 76 -14.14 11.59 13.55
C GLU A 76 -14.64 12.79 12.74
N TRP A 77 -13.86 13.87 12.69
CA TRP A 77 -14.25 15.08 11.95
C TRP A 77 -14.13 14.96 10.42
N LEU A 78 -13.47 13.91 9.89
CA LEU A 78 -13.47 13.55 8.47
C LEU A 78 -14.60 12.58 8.12
N THR A 79 -15.29 12.03 9.12
CA THR A 79 -16.35 11.04 8.97
C THR A 79 -17.71 11.74 9.10
N ALA A 80 -18.15 12.39 8.05
CA ALA A 80 -19.46 13.08 8.03
C ALA A 80 -20.63 12.09 8.23
N SER A 81 -20.50 10.87 7.74
CA SER A 81 -21.40 9.75 7.99
C SER A 81 -20.67 8.42 7.74
N PRO A 82 -21.11 7.30 8.34
CA PRO A 82 -20.54 5.97 8.06
C PRO A 82 -20.68 5.56 6.59
N ILE A 83 -21.64 6.13 5.87
CA ILE A 83 -21.94 5.79 4.47
C ILE A 83 -21.01 6.52 3.50
N SER A 84 -20.65 7.78 3.79
CA SER A 84 -19.74 8.58 2.97
C SER A 84 -18.52 8.96 3.78
N SER A 85 -17.61 8.02 3.98
CA SER A 85 -16.51 8.12 4.91
C SER A 85 -15.24 7.49 4.37
N ILE A 86 -14.16 7.72 5.10
CA ILE A 86 -12.85 7.11 4.88
C ILE A 86 -12.33 6.52 6.19
N ASN A 87 -11.50 5.50 6.07
CA ASN A 87 -10.62 5.04 7.13
C ASN A 87 -9.20 4.83 6.59
N PHE A 88 -8.28 4.50 7.46
CA PHE A 88 -6.85 4.52 7.18
C PHE A 88 -6.21 3.18 7.54
N THR A 89 -5.41 2.64 6.64
CA THR A 89 -4.56 1.46 6.86
C THR A 89 -3.55 1.73 7.99
N PRO A 90 -3.36 0.83 8.96
CA PRO A 90 -2.37 0.99 10.02
C PRO A 90 -0.95 0.67 9.51
N ILE A 91 -0.45 1.41 8.51
CA ILE A 91 0.82 1.13 7.82
C ILE A 91 2.06 1.18 8.73
N HIS A 92 1.95 1.84 9.90
CA HIS A 92 3.00 1.87 10.92
C HIS A 92 3.16 0.52 11.65
N ALA A 93 2.07 -0.24 11.76
CA ALA A 93 2.01 -1.51 12.48
C ALA A 93 2.16 -2.75 11.57
N LEU A 94 2.26 -2.53 10.25
CA LEU A 94 2.42 -3.60 9.28
C LEU A 94 3.88 -3.71 8.83
N GLU A 95 4.37 -4.93 8.72
CA GLU A 95 5.68 -5.24 8.17
C GLU A 95 5.58 -5.85 6.77
N GLY A 96 6.72 -5.89 6.04
CA GLY A 96 6.73 -6.29 4.64
C GLY A 96 6.04 -5.28 3.74
N THR A 97 5.41 -5.75 2.67
CA THR A 97 4.74 -4.87 1.70
C THR A 97 3.29 -5.24 1.43
N ILE A 98 2.85 -6.45 1.79
CA ILE A 98 1.47 -6.89 1.55
C ILE A 98 0.55 -6.41 2.69
N THR A 99 -0.54 -5.77 2.33
CA THR A 99 -1.57 -5.32 3.27
C THR A 99 -2.65 -6.39 3.42
N PRO A 100 -2.91 -6.92 4.63
CA PRO A 100 -4.08 -7.78 4.86
C PRO A 100 -5.36 -7.05 4.46
N GLN A 101 -6.31 -7.74 3.79
CA GLN A 101 -7.55 -7.09 3.35
C GLN A 101 -8.31 -6.41 4.51
N GLY A 102 -8.33 -7.04 5.69
CA GLY A 102 -8.97 -6.48 6.88
C GLY A 102 -8.36 -5.17 7.40
N CYS A 103 -7.10 -4.87 7.03
CA CYS A 103 -6.39 -3.66 7.39
C CYS A 103 -6.37 -2.61 6.27
N ALA A 104 -6.73 -2.98 5.04
CA ALA A 104 -6.69 -2.07 3.89
C ALA A 104 -7.75 -0.97 4.02
N PHE A 105 -7.37 0.28 3.75
CA PHE A 105 -8.27 1.42 3.84
C PHE A 105 -9.51 1.24 2.93
N GLU A 106 -10.60 1.85 3.32
CA GLU A 106 -11.79 1.96 2.50
C GLU A 106 -12.24 3.42 2.37
N ARG A 107 -12.83 3.73 1.23
CA ARG A 107 -13.42 5.02 0.92
C ARG A 107 -14.73 4.79 0.16
N HIS A 108 -15.82 5.32 0.67
CA HIS A 108 -17.14 5.20 0.07
C HIS A 108 -17.77 6.57 -0.16
N HIS A 109 -18.58 6.67 -1.20
CA HIS A 109 -19.44 7.83 -1.47
C HIS A 109 -20.89 7.55 -1.04
N SER A 110 -21.32 6.28 -1.08
CA SER A 110 -22.68 5.83 -0.76
C SER A 110 -22.72 4.49 -0.02
N GLY A 111 -21.65 4.18 0.75
CA GLY A 111 -21.50 2.93 1.49
C GLY A 111 -20.98 1.78 0.64
N ALA A 112 -20.67 0.68 1.30
CA ALA A 112 -20.38 -0.59 0.65
C ALA A 112 -21.69 -1.31 0.34
N ILE A 113 -21.81 -1.89 -0.86
CA ILE A 113 -23.01 -2.61 -1.28
C ILE A 113 -22.82 -4.11 -1.04
N GLU A 114 -23.87 -4.74 -0.54
CA GLU A 114 -23.96 -6.18 -0.39
C GLU A 114 -24.52 -6.78 -1.67
N MET A 115 -23.68 -7.45 -2.45
CA MET A 115 -24.05 -8.06 -3.73
C MET A 115 -23.63 -9.53 -3.72
N ARG A 116 -24.58 -10.43 -4.00
CA ARG A 116 -24.24 -11.84 -4.21
C ARG A 116 -23.63 -12.02 -5.60
N LYS A 117 -22.66 -12.92 -5.75
CA LYS A 117 -22.04 -13.19 -7.05
C LYS A 117 -23.01 -13.72 -8.12
N GLU A 118 -24.07 -14.40 -7.69
CA GLU A 118 -25.13 -14.92 -8.55
C GLU A 118 -25.94 -13.78 -9.22
N ASP A 119 -26.08 -12.64 -8.52
CA ASP A 119 -26.81 -11.47 -9.01
C ASP A 119 -25.91 -10.54 -9.85
N TYR A 120 -24.59 -10.75 -9.83
CA TYR A 120 -23.64 -9.90 -10.52
C TYR A 120 -23.78 -9.96 -12.03
N ARG A 121 -23.77 -8.80 -12.69
CA ARG A 121 -23.75 -8.63 -14.14
C ARG A 121 -22.81 -7.49 -14.52
N LEU A 122 -21.98 -7.75 -15.53
CA LEU A 122 -21.13 -6.74 -16.18
C LEU A 122 -21.53 -6.63 -17.64
N MET A 123 -21.99 -5.46 -18.05
CA MET A 123 -22.27 -5.15 -19.45
C MET A 123 -21.06 -4.48 -20.10
N ILE A 124 -20.70 -4.94 -21.29
CA ILE A 124 -19.74 -4.25 -22.17
C ILE A 124 -20.51 -3.80 -23.42
N ASN A 125 -20.49 -2.50 -23.71
CA ASN A 125 -21.25 -1.88 -24.79
C ASN A 125 -20.53 -0.66 -25.39
N GLY A 126 -21.23 0.12 -26.22
CA GLY A 126 -20.70 1.29 -26.91
C GLY A 126 -20.13 0.93 -28.27
N LEU A 127 -18.91 1.35 -28.59
CA LEU A 127 -18.23 1.05 -29.85
C LEU A 127 -17.68 -0.39 -29.85
N VAL A 128 -18.58 -1.36 -29.90
CA VAL A 128 -18.32 -2.81 -29.92
C VAL A 128 -19.11 -3.47 -31.04
N GLU A 129 -18.62 -4.60 -31.58
CA GLU A 129 -19.36 -5.36 -32.60
C GLU A 129 -20.69 -5.90 -32.03
N LYS A 130 -20.67 -6.37 -30.79
CA LYS A 130 -21.86 -6.86 -30.08
C LYS A 130 -21.81 -6.51 -28.60
N PRO A 131 -22.83 -5.89 -28.03
CA PRO A 131 -22.94 -5.75 -26.58
C PRO A 131 -22.99 -7.12 -25.90
N LEU A 132 -22.20 -7.30 -24.85
CA LEU A 132 -22.14 -8.51 -24.05
C LEU A 132 -22.52 -8.24 -22.60
N VAL A 133 -23.11 -9.25 -21.96
CA VAL A 133 -23.36 -9.26 -20.52
C VAL A 133 -22.71 -10.50 -19.93
N PHE A 134 -21.76 -10.31 -19.05
CA PHE A 134 -21.09 -11.36 -18.32
C PHE A 134 -21.69 -11.51 -16.92
N ASN A 135 -21.92 -12.72 -16.46
CA ASN A 135 -22.09 -13.05 -15.06
C ASN A 135 -20.72 -13.33 -14.40
N TYR A 136 -20.70 -13.58 -13.09
CA TYR A 136 -19.46 -13.85 -12.37
C TYR A 136 -18.71 -15.08 -12.92
N ASP A 137 -19.42 -16.18 -13.16
CA ASP A 137 -18.83 -17.44 -13.64
C ASP A 137 -18.27 -17.30 -15.07
N ASP A 138 -18.87 -16.42 -15.89
CA ASP A 138 -18.34 -16.11 -17.22
C ASP A 138 -16.95 -15.46 -17.10
N ILE A 139 -16.78 -14.51 -16.18
CA ILE A 139 -15.50 -13.83 -15.95
C ILE A 139 -14.44 -14.82 -15.45
N GLU A 140 -14.80 -15.70 -14.51
CA GLU A 140 -13.85 -16.69 -13.97
C GLU A 140 -13.30 -17.68 -14.99
N ARG A 141 -13.95 -17.85 -16.14
CA ARG A 141 -13.50 -18.77 -17.20
C ARG A 141 -12.42 -18.20 -18.12
N PHE A 142 -12.22 -16.87 -18.11
CA PHE A 142 -11.17 -16.25 -18.92
C PHE A 142 -9.78 -16.49 -18.31
N PRO A 143 -8.71 -16.42 -19.14
CA PRO A 143 -7.33 -16.42 -18.64
C PRO A 143 -7.13 -15.30 -17.63
N ARG A 144 -6.52 -15.63 -16.50
CA ARG A 144 -6.31 -14.69 -15.37
C ARG A 144 -4.84 -14.46 -15.13
N GLU A 145 -4.54 -13.29 -14.55
CA GLU A 145 -3.22 -12.86 -14.13
C GLU A 145 -3.24 -12.53 -12.64
N ASN A 146 -2.08 -12.62 -11.98
CA ASN A 146 -1.88 -12.24 -10.59
C ASN A 146 -0.76 -11.21 -10.52
N HIS A 147 -1.01 -10.07 -9.88
CA HIS A 147 -0.04 -8.99 -9.72
C HIS A 147 -0.20 -8.30 -8.38
N VAL A 148 0.91 -7.86 -7.81
CA VAL A 148 0.91 -7.05 -6.60
C VAL A 148 0.94 -5.57 -6.99
N TYR A 149 -0.11 -4.83 -6.60
CA TYR A 149 -0.21 -3.41 -6.88
C TYR A 149 -0.62 -2.61 -5.64
N PHE A 150 -0.06 -1.40 -5.50
CA PHE A 150 -0.59 -0.47 -4.51
C PHE A 150 -1.82 0.26 -5.07
N CYS A 151 -2.76 0.55 -4.19
CA CYS A 151 -3.86 1.47 -4.44
C CYS A 151 -3.76 2.62 -3.45
N GLU A 152 -3.60 3.84 -3.95
CA GLU A 152 -3.54 5.05 -3.13
C GLU A 152 -4.69 6.01 -3.50
N CYS A 153 -5.40 6.52 -2.51
CA CYS A 153 -6.39 7.55 -2.73
C CYS A 153 -5.70 8.87 -3.15
N ALA A 154 -6.22 9.56 -4.15
CA ALA A 154 -5.69 10.86 -4.59
C ALA A 154 -5.57 11.88 -3.44
N ALA A 155 -6.45 11.79 -2.42
CA ALA A 155 -6.45 12.64 -1.25
C ALA A 155 -5.55 12.14 -0.10
N ASN A 156 -4.76 11.07 -0.30
CA ASN A 156 -3.80 10.63 0.70
C ASN A 156 -2.78 11.75 0.96
N THR A 157 -2.56 12.10 2.23
CA THR A 157 -1.77 13.28 2.65
C THR A 157 -2.44 14.64 2.31
N GLY A 158 -3.68 14.65 1.83
CA GLY A 158 -4.37 15.89 1.42
C GLY A 158 -4.49 16.92 2.52
N MET A 159 -4.61 16.50 3.79
CA MET A 159 -4.68 17.43 4.93
C MET A 159 -3.35 18.17 5.15
N GLU A 160 -2.23 17.59 4.75
CA GLU A 160 -0.91 18.17 4.91
C GLU A 160 -0.62 19.33 3.93
N TRP A 161 -1.49 19.62 2.96
CA TRP A 161 -1.38 20.82 2.13
C TRP A 161 -1.40 22.11 2.97
N ALA A 162 -2.21 22.16 4.01
CA ALA A 162 -2.35 23.31 4.92
C ALA A 162 -1.32 23.30 6.09
N GLY A 163 -0.33 22.43 6.07
CA GLY A 163 0.67 22.27 7.13
C GLY A 163 0.52 20.93 7.85
N ALA A 164 1.31 20.72 8.91
CA ALA A 164 1.24 19.52 9.75
C ALA A 164 -0.10 19.50 10.52
N GLN A 165 -1.07 18.72 10.04
CA GLN A 165 -2.43 18.70 10.58
C GLN A 165 -2.71 17.47 11.43
N LEU A 166 -2.19 16.31 11.04
CA LEU A 166 -2.47 15.02 11.68
C LEU A 166 -1.20 14.43 12.27
N ASN A 167 -1.28 13.97 13.51
CA ASN A 167 -0.13 13.38 14.19
C ASN A 167 -0.19 11.85 14.09
N GLY A 168 0.47 11.29 13.10
CA GLY A 168 0.58 9.86 12.93
C GLY A 168 0.54 9.38 11.47
N VAL A 169 1.41 8.43 11.18
CA VAL A 169 1.56 7.84 9.84
C VAL A 169 0.25 7.23 9.32
N GLN A 170 -0.52 6.57 10.17
CA GLN A 170 -1.81 6.01 9.80
C GLN A 170 -2.74 7.09 9.22
N PHE A 171 -2.78 8.26 9.84
CA PHE A 171 -3.71 9.33 9.45
C PHE A 171 -3.20 10.21 8.32
N THR A 172 -1.88 10.42 8.24
CA THR A 172 -1.28 11.22 7.18
C THR A 172 -1.15 10.45 5.86
N HIS A 173 -0.78 9.16 5.92
CA HIS A 173 -0.43 8.34 4.76
C HIS A 173 -1.22 7.04 4.63
N GLY A 174 -2.18 6.77 5.50
CA GLY A 174 -2.87 5.47 5.56
C GLY A 174 -3.96 5.25 4.51
N MET A 175 -4.22 6.19 3.62
CA MET A 175 -5.12 5.93 2.48
C MET A 175 -4.38 5.22 1.34
N ILE A 176 -3.65 4.18 1.69
CA ILE A 176 -2.90 3.31 0.78
C ILE A 176 -2.99 1.86 1.25
N HIS A 177 -3.00 0.94 0.33
CA HIS A 177 -2.78 -0.49 0.56
C HIS A 177 -2.08 -1.13 -0.62
N ASN A 178 -1.50 -2.31 -0.42
CA ASN A 178 -0.79 -3.08 -1.43
C ASN A 178 -1.21 -4.54 -1.34
N MET A 179 -1.83 -5.06 -2.38
CA MET A 179 -2.39 -6.42 -2.38
C MET A 179 -2.03 -7.15 -3.68
N GLU A 180 -1.96 -8.48 -3.61
CA GLU A 180 -1.94 -9.33 -4.80
C GLU A 180 -3.36 -9.47 -5.34
N TYR A 181 -3.61 -8.96 -6.54
CA TYR A 181 -4.90 -9.07 -7.20
C TYR A 181 -4.90 -10.19 -8.24
N THR A 182 -5.99 -10.97 -8.26
CA THR A 182 -6.27 -11.94 -9.31
C THR A 182 -7.43 -11.44 -10.16
N GLY A 183 -7.23 -11.34 -11.45
CA GLY A 183 -8.24 -10.85 -12.38
C GLY A 183 -7.98 -11.21 -13.83
N VAL A 184 -8.93 -10.84 -14.68
CA VAL A 184 -8.84 -10.95 -16.13
C VAL A 184 -8.36 -9.62 -16.69
N PRO A 185 -7.34 -9.58 -17.57
CA PRO A 185 -6.97 -8.34 -18.25
C PRO A 185 -8.17 -7.73 -18.98
N LEU A 186 -8.39 -6.43 -18.80
CA LEU A 186 -9.51 -5.72 -19.44
C LEU A 186 -9.49 -5.89 -20.96
N ARG A 187 -8.31 -5.87 -21.57
CA ARG A 187 -8.11 -6.11 -23.01
C ARG A 187 -8.78 -7.40 -23.49
N THR A 188 -8.76 -8.46 -22.68
CA THR A 188 -9.37 -9.76 -23.04
C THR A 188 -10.88 -9.66 -23.15
N LEU A 189 -11.54 -8.97 -22.22
CA LEU A 189 -13.00 -8.78 -22.27
C LEU A 189 -13.43 -7.81 -23.37
N LEU A 190 -12.62 -6.79 -23.67
CA LEU A 190 -12.84 -5.87 -24.79
C LEU A 190 -12.71 -6.63 -26.14
N GLN A 191 -11.73 -7.49 -26.29
CA GLN A 191 -11.56 -8.34 -27.46
C GLN A 191 -12.77 -9.27 -27.67
N GLU A 192 -13.28 -9.87 -26.60
CA GLU A 192 -14.45 -10.77 -26.70
C GLU A 192 -15.71 -10.03 -27.18
N ALA A 193 -15.86 -8.77 -26.82
CA ALA A 193 -16.97 -7.92 -27.27
C ALA A 193 -16.76 -7.35 -28.69
N GLY A 194 -15.61 -7.55 -29.32
CA GLY A 194 -15.24 -6.92 -30.59
C GLY A 194 -15.18 -5.40 -30.47
N ALA A 195 -14.53 -4.91 -29.40
CA ALA A 195 -14.42 -3.47 -29.15
C ALA A 195 -13.53 -2.78 -30.18
N ASP A 196 -13.85 -1.54 -30.53
CA ASP A 196 -12.94 -0.66 -31.23
C ASP A 196 -11.80 -0.25 -30.28
N MET A 197 -10.65 -0.92 -30.43
CA MET A 197 -9.47 -0.72 -29.58
C MET A 197 -8.48 0.29 -30.18
N SER A 198 -8.92 1.17 -31.06
CA SER A 198 -8.09 2.27 -31.56
C SER A 198 -7.66 3.18 -30.42
N LEU A 199 -6.40 3.63 -30.41
CA LEU A 199 -5.81 4.36 -29.27
C LEU A 199 -6.39 5.76 -29.05
N ASP A 200 -7.18 6.26 -29.98
CA ASP A 200 -7.96 7.51 -29.86
C ASP A 200 -9.28 7.31 -29.11
N LYS A 201 -9.64 6.06 -28.78
CA LYS A 201 -10.85 5.72 -28.05
C LYS A 201 -10.64 5.74 -26.55
N TRP A 202 -11.75 5.68 -25.83
CA TRP A 202 -11.82 5.68 -24.38
C TRP A 202 -12.70 4.55 -23.88
N VAL A 203 -12.46 4.18 -22.63
CA VAL A 203 -13.29 3.21 -21.92
C VAL A 203 -13.89 3.91 -20.71
N TYR A 204 -15.20 4.02 -20.66
CA TYR A 204 -15.92 4.52 -19.49
C TYR A 204 -16.36 3.35 -18.62
N VAL A 205 -15.97 3.36 -17.34
CA VAL A 205 -16.28 2.30 -16.39
C VAL A 205 -17.16 2.86 -15.27
N GLU A 206 -18.25 2.17 -14.95
CA GLU A 206 -19.25 2.60 -13.97
C GLU A 206 -19.50 1.54 -12.90
N GLY A 207 -19.56 1.97 -11.64
CA GLY A 207 -19.90 1.14 -10.47
C GLY A 207 -21.41 0.97 -10.27
N ALA A 208 -21.79 -0.06 -9.52
CA ALA A 208 -23.19 -0.39 -9.21
C ALA A 208 -23.71 0.26 -7.93
N ASP A 209 -22.86 0.98 -7.19
CA ASP A 209 -23.26 1.67 -5.98
C ASP A 209 -24.17 2.88 -6.28
N ALA A 210 -24.89 3.40 -5.29
CA ALA A 210 -25.84 4.49 -5.48
C ALA A 210 -25.21 5.80 -5.98
N SER A 211 -23.89 5.98 -5.81
CA SER A 211 -23.17 7.12 -6.39
C SER A 211 -22.88 6.94 -7.89
N SER A 212 -23.01 5.73 -8.43
CA SER A 212 -22.70 5.39 -9.82
C SER A 212 -21.33 5.95 -10.23
N ASN A 213 -20.32 5.78 -9.36
CA ASN A 213 -19.00 6.34 -9.59
C ASN A 213 -18.47 5.86 -10.94
N GLY A 214 -18.19 6.78 -11.84
CA GLY A 214 -17.81 6.47 -13.21
C GLY A 214 -16.56 7.24 -13.62
N ARG A 215 -15.68 6.57 -14.37
CA ARG A 215 -14.39 7.14 -14.80
C ARG A 215 -14.07 6.74 -16.23
N SER A 216 -13.47 7.69 -16.94
CA SER A 216 -12.99 7.49 -18.32
C SER A 216 -11.50 7.15 -18.30
N ILE A 217 -11.14 6.10 -19.01
CA ILE A 217 -9.77 5.59 -19.13
C ILE A 217 -9.39 5.62 -20.61
N PRO A 218 -8.27 6.24 -21.02
CA PRO A 218 -7.77 6.14 -22.38
C PRO A 218 -7.58 4.68 -22.79
N MET A 219 -7.88 4.35 -24.03
CA MET A 219 -7.77 2.96 -24.56
C MET A 219 -6.35 2.41 -24.38
N GLU A 220 -5.33 3.23 -24.55
CA GLU A 220 -3.94 2.82 -24.33
C GLU A 220 -3.74 2.22 -22.93
N LYS A 221 -4.20 2.89 -21.88
CA LYS A 221 -4.13 2.38 -20.50
C LYS A 221 -5.01 1.15 -20.29
N ALA A 222 -6.21 1.14 -20.87
CA ALA A 222 -7.14 0.00 -20.76
C ALA A 222 -6.57 -1.28 -21.35
N LEU A 223 -5.74 -1.18 -22.38
CA LEU A 223 -5.09 -2.31 -23.05
C LEU A 223 -3.76 -2.74 -22.40
N ASP A 224 -3.13 -1.87 -21.59
CA ASP A 224 -1.84 -2.15 -20.96
C ASP A 224 -2.00 -3.11 -19.78
N ASP A 225 -2.29 -2.60 -18.59
CA ASP A 225 -2.18 -3.34 -17.32
C ASP A 225 -3.48 -3.35 -16.48
N VAL A 226 -4.59 -2.87 -17.04
CA VAL A 226 -5.87 -2.82 -16.29
C VAL A 226 -6.47 -4.20 -16.14
N LEU A 227 -6.86 -4.55 -14.88
CA LEU A 227 -7.49 -5.83 -14.57
C LEU A 227 -8.95 -5.67 -14.11
N VAL A 228 -9.79 -6.63 -14.50
CA VAL A 228 -11.10 -6.88 -13.91
C VAL A 228 -10.89 -7.96 -12.85
N ALA A 229 -10.70 -7.53 -11.59
CA ALA A 229 -10.28 -8.38 -10.49
C ALA A 229 -11.46 -8.89 -9.67
N PHE A 230 -11.34 -10.13 -9.19
CA PHE A 230 -12.35 -10.80 -8.37
C PHE A 230 -11.78 -11.46 -7.11
N LYS A 231 -10.44 -11.43 -6.92
CA LYS A 231 -9.76 -11.87 -5.69
C LYS A 231 -8.63 -10.90 -5.31
N ALA A 232 -8.31 -10.90 -4.02
CA ALA A 232 -7.13 -10.22 -3.50
C ALA A 232 -6.48 -11.06 -2.39
N ASN A 233 -5.15 -11.13 -2.36
CA ASN A 233 -4.37 -11.90 -1.38
C ASN A 233 -4.85 -13.38 -1.26
N GLY A 234 -5.23 -14.02 -2.37
CA GLY A 234 -5.68 -15.41 -2.39
C GLY A 234 -7.11 -15.67 -1.92
N GLU A 235 -7.80 -14.68 -1.36
CA GLU A 235 -9.20 -14.76 -0.93
C GLU A 235 -10.15 -13.97 -1.85
N ALA A 236 -11.47 -14.13 -1.71
CA ALA A 236 -12.43 -13.27 -2.37
C ALA A 236 -12.22 -11.81 -1.95
N LEU A 237 -12.54 -10.87 -2.85
CA LEU A 237 -12.61 -9.46 -2.46
C LEU A 237 -13.56 -9.30 -1.28
N ARG A 238 -13.25 -8.43 -0.33
CA ARG A 238 -14.21 -8.06 0.71
C ARG A 238 -15.26 -7.09 0.16
N MET A 239 -16.42 -7.06 0.79
CA MET A 239 -17.54 -6.20 0.37
C MET A 239 -17.08 -4.76 0.18
N GLU A 240 -16.39 -4.19 1.15
CA GLU A 240 -15.88 -2.82 1.14
C GLU A 240 -14.81 -2.57 0.08
N HIS A 241 -14.17 -3.62 -0.43
CA HIS A 241 -13.16 -3.54 -1.50
C HIS A 241 -13.71 -3.89 -2.89
N GLY A 242 -15.04 -4.08 -3.03
CA GLY A 242 -15.68 -4.23 -4.32
C GLY A 242 -16.09 -5.64 -4.70
N TYR A 243 -16.35 -6.55 -3.72
CA TYR A 243 -16.92 -7.86 -4.02
C TYR A 243 -18.23 -7.73 -4.82
N PRO A 244 -18.48 -8.53 -5.87
CA PRO A 244 -17.64 -9.64 -6.31
C PRO A 244 -16.55 -9.27 -7.32
N VAL A 245 -16.63 -8.10 -7.98
CA VAL A 245 -15.71 -7.71 -9.06
C VAL A 245 -15.43 -6.22 -9.01
N ARG A 246 -14.15 -5.86 -9.17
CA ARG A 246 -13.70 -4.49 -9.26
C ARG A 246 -12.71 -4.28 -10.40
N LEU A 247 -12.50 -3.01 -10.75
CA LEU A 247 -11.43 -2.60 -11.65
C LEU A 247 -10.15 -2.31 -10.85
N ILE A 248 -9.01 -2.70 -11.40
CA ILE A 248 -7.65 -2.37 -10.94
C ILE A 248 -6.98 -1.57 -12.04
N VAL A 249 -6.49 -0.38 -11.71
CA VAL A 249 -5.79 0.53 -12.64
C VAL A 249 -4.42 0.86 -12.07
N PRO A 250 -3.41 0.00 -12.28
CA PRO A 250 -2.13 0.08 -11.59
C PRO A 250 -1.43 1.42 -11.76
N GLY A 251 -0.91 1.97 -10.64
CA GLY A 251 -0.18 3.23 -10.61
C GLY A 251 -1.03 4.50 -10.69
N TRP A 252 -2.35 4.36 -10.94
CA TRP A 252 -3.27 5.49 -11.00
C TRP A 252 -4.01 5.69 -9.68
N GLU A 253 -4.50 6.90 -9.46
CA GLU A 253 -5.25 7.30 -8.25
C GLU A 253 -6.42 6.35 -7.94
N GLY A 254 -6.63 6.06 -6.66
CA GLY A 254 -7.56 5.04 -6.20
C GLY A 254 -9.02 5.22 -6.64
N ASN A 255 -9.45 6.45 -6.98
CA ASN A 255 -10.79 6.68 -7.51
C ASN A 255 -11.00 6.11 -8.93
N MET A 256 -9.92 5.82 -9.67
CA MET A 256 -9.97 5.12 -10.95
C MET A 256 -10.25 3.62 -10.80
N TRP A 257 -10.03 3.08 -9.61
CA TRP A 257 -10.19 1.66 -9.28
C TRP A 257 -11.63 1.35 -8.90
N ILE A 258 -12.55 1.46 -9.89
CA ILE A 258 -14.00 1.36 -9.68
C ILE A 258 -14.37 0.03 -9.03
N LYS A 259 -15.08 0.09 -7.90
CA LYS A 259 -15.63 -1.07 -7.19
C LYS A 259 -16.99 -1.47 -7.76
N TRP A 260 -17.38 -2.73 -7.61
CA TRP A 260 -18.70 -3.23 -8.05
C TRP A 260 -19.02 -2.84 -9.48
N ILE A 261 -18.06 -3.03 -10.40
CA ILE A 261 -18.25 -2.60 -11.79
C ILE A 261 -19.46 -3.27 -12.42
N ARG A 262 -20.34 -2.48 -13.04
CA ARG A 262 -21.56 -2.98 -13.70
C ARG A 262 -21.58 -2.71 -15.20
N ARG A 263 -20.84 -1.71 -15.67
CA ARG A 263 -20.79 -1.31 -17.06
C ARG A 263 -19.41 -0.85 -17.48
N ILE A 264 -19.02 -1.29 -18.65
CA ILE A 264 -17.84 -0.82 -19.38
C ILE A 264 -18.35 -0.40 -20.76
N GLU A 265 -18.17 0.87 -21.11
CA GLU A 265 -18.62 1.42 -22.37
C GLU A 265 -17.43 1.96 -23.17
N VAL A 266 -17.26 1.46 -24.40
CA VAL A 266 -16.24 1.98 -25.31
C VAL A 266 -16.82 3.20 -26.03
N VAL A 267 -16.10 4.33 -25.94
CA VAL A 267 -16.59 5.64 -26.42
C VAL A 267 -15.52 6.35 -27.25
N ASP A 268 -15.93 7.33 -28.04
CA ASP A 268 -15.03 8.12 -28.90
C ASP A 268 -14.28 9.22 -28.17
N ARG A 269 -14.66 9.55 -26.94
CA ARG A 269 -14.05 10.59 -26.08
C ARG A 269 -14.37 10.34 -24.62
N ALA A 270 -13.63 10.99 -23.72
CA ALA A 270 -13.95 10.95 -22.29
C ALA A 270 -15.38 11.44 -22.02
N VAL A 271 -16.09 10.74 -21.11
CA VAL A 271 -17.49 11.05 -20.75
C VAL A 271 -17.60 12.31 -19.92
N GLU A 272 -16.51 12.67 -19.20
CA GLU A 272 -16.46 13.80 -18.28
C GLU A 272 -17.55 13.73 -17.20
N SER A 273 -17.58 12.60 -16.51
CA SER A 273 -18.52 12.36 -15.42
C SER A 273 -18.39 13.40 -14.29
N ARG A 274 -19.31 13.38 -13.33
CA ARG A 274 -19.23 14.25 -12.16
C ARG A 274 -17.89 14.13 -11.42
N GLU A 275 -17.35 12.93 -11.33
CA GLU A 275 -16.07 12.67 -10.64
C GLU A 275 -14.85 13.11 -11.46
N GLU A 276 -15.06 13.56 -12.69
CA GLU A 276 -14.01 14.05 -13.59
C GLU A 276 -14.09 15.56 -13.85
N THR A 277 -15.15 16.20 -13.38
CA THR A 277 -15.39 17.63 -13.63
C THR A 277 -15.54 18.45 -12.36
N SER A 278 -16.23 17.93 -11.32
CA SER A 278 -16.45 18.63 -10.05
C SER A 278 -15.57 18.11 -8.91
N LYS A 279 -14.87 16.99 -9.12
CA LYS A 279 -13.94 16.35 -8.19
C LYS A 279 -12.67 15.95 -8.95
N TYR A 280 -11.59 15.69 -8.21
CA TYR A 280 -10.32 15.24 -8.78
C TYR A 280 -9.80 16.17 -9.89
N THR A 281 -10.08 17.46 -9.72
CA THR A 281 -9.64 18.56 -10.58
C THR A 281 -9.00 19.60 -9.67
N GLU A 282 -7.82 20.04 -10.01
CA GLU A 282 -7.08 21.08 -9.29
C GLU A 282 -7.26 22.41 -9.98
N VAL A 283 -7.52 23.47 -9.21
CA VAL A 283 -7.67 24.84 -9.72
C VAL A 283 -6.45 25.63 -9.30
N TYR A 284 -5.73 26.17 -10.29
CA TYR A 284 -4.59 27.05 -10.07
C TYR A 284 -5.03 28.47 -9.71
N GLU A 285 -4.10 29.27 -9.19
CA GLU A 285 -4.35 30.66 -8.79
C GLU A 285 -4.81 31.56 -9.94
N ASP A 286 -4.38 31.27 -11.16
CA ASP A 286 -4.79 31.97 -12.39
C ASP A 286 -6.21 31.59 -12.87
N GLY A 287 -6.89 30.68 -12.15
CA GLY A 287 -8.23 30.20 -12.48
C GLY A 287 -8.26 29.07 -13.52
N THR A 288 -7.12 28.63 -14.02
CA THR A 288 -7.07 27.44 -14.88
C THR A 288 -7.30 26.17 -14.08
N ALA A 289 -7.78 25.11 -14.72
CA ALA A 289 -8.05 23.83 -14.07
C ALA A 289 -7.22 22.71 -14.69
N ARG A 290 -6.56 21.95 -13.86
CA ARG A 290 -5.87 20.70 -14.24
C ARG A 290 -6.80 19.53 -14.00
N LYS A 291 -7.14 18.82 -15.06
CA LYS A 291 -7.87 17.56 -15.03
C LYS A 291 -6.92 16.39 -15.25
N TRP A 292 -7.33 15.21 -14.82
CA TRP A 292 -6.72 13.94 -15.19
C TRP A 292 -5.25 13.80 -14.79
N THR A 293 -4.97 14.11 -13.54
CA THR A 293 -3.65 13.86 -12.93
C THR A 293 -3.45 12.37 -12.60
N TRP A 294 -4.09 11.49 -13.06
CA TRP A 294 -4.23 10.06 -12.81
C TRP A 294 -3.08 9.35 -12.09
N VAL A 295 -1.83 9.55 -12.54
CA VAL A 295 -0.67 8.81 -12.04
C VAL A 295 -0.26 9.35 -10.67
N MET A 296 0.02 8.44 -9.75
CA MET A 296 0.54 8.75 -8.42
C MET A 296 2.08 8.85 -8.49
N ASP A 297 2.62 10.06 -8.34
CA ASP A 297 4.05 10.32 -8.39
C ASP A 297 4.81 9.63 -7.25
N ALA A 298 6.15 9.51 -7.40
CA ALA A 298 6.97 8.88 -6.38
C ALA A 298 6.81 9.53 -5.02
N LYS A 299 6.61 8.70 -3.98
CA LYS A 299 6.32 9.08 -2.62
C LYS A 299 6.93 8.10 -1.64
N SER A 300 7.32 8.60 -0.46
CA SER A 300 7.79 7.77 0.64
C SER A 300 7.37 8.35 1.98
N VAL A 301 7.33 7.49 3.00
CA VAL A 301 7.10 7.88 4.38
C VAL A 301 7.86 6.95 5.33
N ILE A 302 8.47 7.52 6.37
CA ILE A 302 9.06 6.76 7.48
C ILE A 302 7.92 6.26 8.36
N THR A 303 7.85 4.94 8.57
CA THR A 303 6.85 4.29 9.43
C THR A 303 7.34 4.04 10.84
N SER A 304 8.67 3.93 11.02
CA SER A 304 9.34 3.77 12.32
C SER A 304 10.76 4.38 12.28
N PRO A 305 11.12 5.28 13.25
CA PRO A 305 10.23 5.84 14.26
C PRO A 305 9.21 6.82 13.68
N SER A 306 8.06 6.91 14.32
CA SER A 306 6.95 7.78 13.92
C SER A 306 6.07 8.07 15.14
N PRO A 307 5.06 8.96 15.07
CA PRO A 307 4.21 9.27 16.23
C PRO A 307 3.55 8.05 16.87
N GLN A 308 3.17 7.03 16.10
CA GLN A 308 2.63 5.78 16.65
C GLN A 308 3.72 4.75 17.01
N MET A 309 4.94 4.93 16.53
CA MET A 309 6.07 4.02 16.74
C MET A 309 7.27 4.76 17.33
N PRO A 310 7.16 5.25 18.59
CA PRO A 310 8.25 5.97 19.25
C PRO A 310 9.46 5.04 19.49
N ILE A 311 10.65 5.64 19.65
CA ILE A 311 11.84 4.91 20.08
C ILE A 311 11.65 4.49 21.54
N LYS A 312 11.68 3.19 21.83
CA LYS A 312 11.42 2.64 23.17
C LYS A 312 12.68 2.28 23.96
N HIS A 313 13.85 2.54 23.41
CA HIS A 313 15.14 2.25 24.02
C HIS A 313 15.99 3.54 24.15
N GLY A 314 16.98 3.53 25.01
CA GLY A 314 17.94 4.63 25.09
C GLY A 314 18.86 4.72 23.86
N PRO A 315 19.81 5.68 23.86
CA PRO A 315 20.80 5.82 22.79
C PRO A 315 21.45 4.48 22.41
N GLY A 316 21.68 4.27 21.13
CA GLY A 316 22.24 3.02 20.62
C GLY A 316 21.87 2.76 19.17
N GLN A 317 22.09 1.53 18.74
CA GLN A 317 21.73 1.08 17.40
C GLN A 317 20.23 1.07 17.20
N MET A 318 19.77 1.59 16.08
CA MET A 318 18.36 1.59 15.67
C MET A 318 18.22 1.40 14.16
N VAL A 319 17.00 1.08 13.74
CA VAL A 319 16.63 1.00 12.33
C VAL A 319 15.54 2.03 12.05
N ILE A 320 15.78 2.89 11.07
CA ILE A 320 14.73 3.73 10.48
C ILE A 320 14.14 2.95 9.32
N SER A 321 12.84 2.75 9.30
CA SER A 321 12.16 2.01 8.24
C SER A 321 10.93 2.73 7.71
N GLY A 322 10.57 2.45 6.46
CA GLY A 322 9.42 3.07 5.83
C GLY A 322 8.99 2.38 4.55
N LEU A 323 8.05 3.01 3.88
CA LEU A 323 7.49 2.58 2.61
C LEU A 323 7.72 3.64 1.54
N ALA A 324 7.92 3.19 0.30
CA ALA A 324 8.03 4.04 -0.88
C ALA A 324 7.29 3.39 -2.06
N TRP A 325 6.76 4.20 -2.97
CA TRP A 325 6.01 3.77 -4.14
C TRP A 325 6.01 4.80 -5.25
N SER A 326 5.74 4.39 -6.48
CA SER A 326 5.50 5.25 -7.63
C SER A 326 4.51 4.60 -8.59
N GLY A 327 3.59 5.37 -9.12
CA GLY A 327 2.66 4.95 -10.17
C GLY A 327 3.30 4.90 -11.56
N HIS A 328 4.44 5.54 -11.74
CA HIS A 328 5.19 5.53 -13.00
C HIS A 328 6.00 4.25 -13.20
N GLY A 329 6.52 3.68 -12.10
CA GLY A 329 7.38 2.51 -12.20
C GLY A 329 7.88 1.99 -10.85
N GLN A 330 9.12 1.55 -10.82
CA GLN A 330 9.73 0.96 -9.64
C GLN A 330 10.58 1.98 -8.87
N ILE A 331 10.54 1.90 -7.54
CA ILE A 331 11.44 2.70 -6.70
C ILE A 331 12.87 2.16 -6.86
N THR A 332 13.78 3.03 -7.28
CA THR A 332 15.20 2.70 -7.47
C THR A 332 16.07 3.13 -6.33
N ARG A 333 15.64 4.16 -5.57
CA ARG A 333 16.42 4.71 -4.45
C ARG A 333 15.50 5.36 -3.43
N VAL A 334 15.87 5.25 -2.17
CA VAL A 334 15.32 6.05 -1.08
C VAL A 334 16.47 6.60 -0.27
N ASP A 335 16.49 7.92 -0.07
CA ASP A 335 17.42 8.57 0.84
C ASP A 335 16.69 8.99 2.11
N VAL A 336 17.38 8.89 3.24
CA VAL A 336 16.88 9.28 4.57
C VAL A 336 17.76 10.39 5.12
N SER A 337 17.15 11.42 5.66
CA SER A 337 17.81 12.50 6.41
C SER A 337 17.40 12.42 7.87
N LYS A 338 18.32 12.76 8.77
CA LYS A 338 18.12 12.89 10.22
C LYS A 338 18.18 14.35 10.69
N ASP A 339 18.47 15.28 9.80
CA ASP A 339 18.74 16.68 10.06
C ASP A 339 17.88 17.65 9.23
N GLY A 340 16.69 17.19 8.82
CA GLY A 340 15.72 18.02 8.10
C GLY A 340 16.11 18.30 6.65
N GLY A 341 16.82 17.38 6.02
CA GLY A 341 17.16 17.47 4.60
C GLY A 341 18.53 18.14 4.30
N ILE A 342 19.33 18.43 5.33
CA ILE A 342 20.67 18.98 5.14
C ILE A 342 21.64 17.92 4.60
N THR A 343 21.61 16.72 5.21
CA THR A 343 22.38 15.56 4.75
C THR A 343 21.49 14.37 4.50
N TRP A 344 21.92 13.49 3.59
CA TRP A 344 21.14 12.34 3.15
C TRP A 344 22.01 11.08 3.11
N GLU A 345 21.47 9.99 3.62
CA GLU A 345 22.05 8.65 3.57
C GLU A 345 21.12 7.74 2.75
N THR A 346 21.69 6.96 1.80
CA THR A 346 20.89 6.04 1.00
C THR A 346 20.48 4.81 1.84
N ALA A 347 19.20 4.58 1.93
CA ALA A 347 18.62 3.43 2.62
C ALA A 347 18.72 2.15 1.77
N ARG A 348 18.78 1.01 2.42
CA ARG A 348 18.69 -0.30 1.80
C ARG A 348 17.23 -0.58 1.44
N LEU A 349 16.95 -0.90 0.19
CA LEU A 349 15.63 -1.35 -0.25
C LEU A 349 15.40 -2.81 0.16
N GLY A 350 14.20 -3.13 0.58
CA GLY A 350 13.74 -4.50 0.77
C GLY A 350 13.62 -5.25 -0.56
N LYS A 351 13.19 -6.51 -0.50
CA LYS A 351 12.89 -7.26 -1.72
C LYS A 351 11.79 -6.54 -2.49
N GLN A 352 12.10 -6.17 -3.71
CA GLN A 352 11.12 -5.57 -4.60
C GLN A 352 10.22 -6.66 -5.21
N GLY A 353 8.94 -6.31 -5.36
CA GLY A 353 7.95 -7.11 -6.06
C GLY A 353 7.71 -6.60 -7.49
N ASP A 354 6.46 -6.61 -7.91
CA ASP A 354 6.01 -6.06 -9.17
C ASP A 354 6.27 -4.53 -9.23
N THR A 355 6.36 -3.99 -10.44
CA THR A 355 6.30 -2.54 -10.65
C THR A 355 4.95 -2.00 -10.16
N LYS A 356 4.91 -0.75 -9.70
CA LYS A 356 3.70 -0.15 -9.14
C LYS A 356 3.19 -0.86 -7.87
N ALA A 357 4.13 -1.45 -7.10
CA ALA A 357 3.91 -2.02 -5.77
C ALA A 357 4.70 -1.25 -4.70
N LEU A 358 4.32 -1.42 -3.43
CA LEU A 358 5.07 -0.83 -2.32
C LEU A 358 6.47 -1.43 -2.22
N THR A 359 7.44 -0.59 -1.93
CA THR A 359 8.83 -0.97 -1.62
C THR A 359 9.13 -0.59 -0.17
N ARG A 360 9.55 -1.55 0.65
CA ARG A 360 10.02 -1.29 2.02
C ARG A 360 11.48 -0.83 1.96
N PHE A 361 11.86 0.16 2.78
CA PHE A 361 13.23 0.58 2.94
C PHE A 361 13.68 0.57 4.40
N TYR A 362 14.99 0.46 4.62
CA TYR A 362 15.62 0.39 5.94
C TYR A 362 16.93 1.18 5.94
N LEU A 363 17.18 1.95 7.00
CA LEU A 363 18.45 2.56 7.30
C LEU A 363 18.90 2.13 8.69
N ASP A 364 19.94 1.30 8.74
CA ASP A 364 20.60 0.92 9.99
C ASP A 364 21.49 2.09 10.44
N THR A 365 21.26 2.63 11.64
CA THR A 365 21.93 3.83 12.12
C THR A 365 22.16 3.80 13.64
N GLN A 366 22.89 4.80 14.13
CA GLN A 366 23.06 5.05 15.57
C GLN A 366 22.27 6.28 15.96
N TRP A 367 21.57 6.18 17.07
CA TRP A 367 20.95 7.33 17.74
C TRP A 367 21.73 7.65 19.01
N ASP A 368 22.13 8.88 19.19
CA ASP A 368 22.91 9.36 20.34
C ASP A 368 22.01 9.95 21.47
N GLY A 369 20.69 9.95 21.27
CA GLY A 369 19.71 10.56 22.16
C GLY A 369 19.42 12.03 21.84
N ALA A 370 20.08 12.62 20.83
CA ALA A 370 19.77 13.98 20.40
C ALA A 370 18.48 14.02 19.59
N PRO A 371 17.76 15.14 19.58
CA PRO A 371 16.61 15.33 18.69
C PRO A 371 16.98 15.21 17.23
N MET A 372 16.06 14.69 16.41
CA MET A 372 16.23 14.50 14.98
C MET A 372 15.04 15.09 14.19
N LEU A 373 15.31 15.49 12.96
CA LEU A 373 14.28 15.80 11.94
C LEU A 373 14.37 14.74 10.85
N LEU A 374 13.51 13.74 10.96
CA LEU A 374 13.53 12.58 10.06
C LEU A 374 12.73 12.86 8.79
N GLN A 375 13.37 12.64 7.66
CA GLN A 375 12.77 12.73 6.32
C GLN A 375 13.18 11.53 5.48
N ALA A 376 12.32 11.13 4.55
CA ALA A 376 12.67 10.20 3.47
C ALA A 376 12.25 10.82 2.13
N ARG A 377 13.05 10.58 1.09
CA ARG A 377 12.70 10.92 -0.29
C ARG A 377 12.94 9.74 -1.21
N ALA A 378 11.93 9.43 -2.01
CA ALA A 378 11.99 8.36 -3.01
C ALA A 378 12.43 8.90 -4.38
N MET A 379 13.06 8.02 -5.16
CA MET A 379 13.30 8.20 -6.59
C MET A 379 12.86 6.93 -7.31
N ASP A 380 12.13 7.08 -8.42
CA ASP A 380 11.72 5.97 -9.27
C ASP A 380 12.64 5.75 -10.48
N ASP A 381 12.32 4.76 -11.30
CA ASP A 381 13.09 4.38 -12.49
C ASP A 381 12.94 5.37 -13.67
N THR A 382 12.02 6.35 -13.60
CA THR A 382 11.97 7.49 -14.53
C THR A 382 12.95 8.57 -14.16
N GLY A 383 13.56 8.50 -12.97
CA GLY A 383 14.43 9.53 -12.41
C GLY A 383 13.69 10.64 -11.66
N TYR A 384 12.36 10.54 -11.53
CA TYR A 384 11.60 11.48 -10.71
C TYR A 384 11.97 11.34 -9.24
N VAL A 385 12.23 12.47 -8.58
CA VAL A 385 12.58 12.55 -7.16
C VAL A 385 11.45 13.22 -6.41
N GLN A 386 11.01 12.61 -5.31
CA GLN A 386 9.99 13.14 -4.42
C GLN A 386 10.35 14.57 -3.99
N PRO A 387 9.45 15.56 -4.20
CA PRO A 387 9.73 16.96 -3.96
C PRO A 387 9.65 17.36 -2.48
N THR A 388 10.30 18.47 -2.14
CA THR A 388 9.99 19.21 -0.92
C THR A 388 8.59 19.85 -1.03
N LYS A 389 8.05 20.30 0.10
CA LYS A 389 6.74 20.98 0.11
C LYS A 389 6.73 22.25 -0.73
N ASP A 390 7.80 23.04 -0.66
CA ASP A 390 7.93 24.26 -1.46
C ASP A 390 8.02 23.98 -2.96
N GLN A 391 8.76 22.94 -3.35
CA GLN A 391 8.80 22.50 -4.74
C GLN A 391 7.43 22.06 -5.24
N LEU A 392 6.70 21.29 -4.44
CA LEU A 392 5.35 20.83 -4.78
C LEU A 392 4.37 21.99 -4.90
N ARG A 393 4.40 22.95 -3.96
CA ARG A 393 3.57 24.17 -4.02
C ARG A 393 3.90 25.03 -5.24
N ALA A 394 5.18 25.16 -5.57
CA ALA A 394 5.60 25.90 -6.77
C ALA A 394 5.07 25.26 -8.07
N GLU A 395 4.93 23.94 -8.11
CA GLU A 395 4.40 23.21 -9.27
C GLU A 395 2.86 23.20 -9.33
N ARG A 396 2.19 23.00 -8.17
CA ARG A 396 0.75 22.71 -8.11
C ARG A 396 -0.08 23.83 -7.49
N GLY A 397 0.54 24.91 -7.00
CA GLY A 397 -0.13 25.97 -6.25
C GLY A 397 -0.39 25.59 -4.78
N GLU A 398 -0.98 26.51 -4.01
CA GLU A 398 -1.20 26.33 -2.57
C GLU A 398 -2.59 25.74 -2.23
N ASN A 399 -3.50 25.70 -3.20
CA ASN A 399 -4.88 25.24 -3.00
C ASN A 399 -5.09 23.75 -3.29
N GLY A 400 -4.02 22.97 -3.30
CA GLY A 400 -4.06 21.54 -3.56
C GLY A 400 -4.88 20.76 -2.53
N VAL A 401 -5.61 19.75 -2.99
CA VAL A 401 -6.32 18.78 -2.13
C VAL A 401 -5.84 17.37 -2.45
N TYR A 402 -5.42 17.15 -3.68
CA TYR A 402 -5.04 15.85 -4.21
C TYR A 402 -3.54 15.78 -4.53
N HIS A 403 -3.04 14.56 -4.73
CA HIS A 403 -1.68 14.30 -5.22
C HIS A 403 -0.56 14.95 -4.42
N ASN A 404 -0.74 15.04 -3.09
CA ASN A 404 0.33 15.52 -2.21
C ASN A 404 1.36 14.40 -2.02
N ASN A 405 2.50 14.52 -2.68
CA ASN A 405 3.62 13.61 -2.58
C ASN A 405 4.88 14.26 -1.98
N CYS A 406 4.75 15.41 -1.29
CA CYS A 406 5.91 16.07 -0.70
C CYS A 406 6.55 15.22 0.42
N ILE A 407 7.81 15.53 0.69
CA ILE A 407 8.57 14.92 1.79
C ILE A 407 7.86 15.21 3.12
N GLN A 408 7.61 14.14 3.90
CA GLN A 408 7.07 14.20 5.24
C GLN A 408 8.20 14.34 6.26
N THR A 409 8.02 15.16 7.29
CA THR A 409 9.00 15.32 8.37
C THR A 409 8.42 14.86 9.71
N TRP A 410 9.18 14.03 10.43
CA TRP A 410 8.95 13.69 11.82
C TRP A 410 10.03 14.33 12.70
N TYR A 411 9.64 15.20 13.64
CA TYR A 411 10.52 15.61 14.70
C TYR A 411 10.54 14.52 15.78
N VAL A 412 11.72 14.04 16.13
CA VAL A 412 11.93 13.06 17.21
C VAL A 412 12.68 13.78 18.32
N ASN A 413 12.08 13.87 19.50
CA ASN A 413 12.71 14.52 20.65
C ASN A 413 13.71 13.60 21.39
N ALA A 414 14.38 14.11 22.43
CA ALA A 414 15.38 13.35 23.17
C ALA A 414 14.81 12.15 23.96
N GLU A 415 13.50 12.10 24.19
CA GLU A 415 12.78 10.98 24.80
C GLU A 415 12.35 9.93 23.77
N GLY A 416 12.66 10.15 22.49
CA GLY A 416 12.28 9.24 21.39
C GLY A 416 10.83 9.37 20.92
N ILE A 417 10.11 10.38 21.37
CA ILE A 417 8.73 10.68 20.96
C ILE A 417 8.77 11.46 19.64
N SER A 418 7.94 11.06 18.70
CA SER A 418 7.89 11.68 17.38
C SER A 418 6.63 12.51 17.20
N GLU A 419 6.76 13.62 16.48
CA GLU A 419 5.67 14.55 16.16
C GLU A 419 5.73 14.93 14.68
N ASN A 420 4.55 15.17 14.09
CA ASN A 420 4.43 15.71 12.74
C ASN A 420 4.81 17.19 12.74
N VAL A 421 5.77 17.57 11.92
CA VAL A 421 6.20 18.97 11.77
C VAL A 421 6.36 19.32 10.30
N GLU A 422 6.16 20.60 9.99
CA GLU A 422 6.48 21.15 8.67
C GLU A 422 7.91 21.70 8.69
N VAL A 423 8.70 21.31 7.70
CA VAL A 423 10.01 21.90 7.39
C VAL A 423 9.92 22.38 5.94
N SER A 424 10.13 23.67 5.76
CA SER A 424 10.16 24.37 4.47
C SER A 424 11.51 24.20 3.76
#